data_2f21c657bd642086bde946f9442f8b91
#
_entry.id   2f21c657bd642086bde946f9442f8b91
#
_cell.length_a   1.000
_cell.length_b   1.000
_cell.length_c   1.000
_cell.angle_alpha   90.00
_cell.angle_beta   90.00
_cell.angle_gamma   90.00
#
_symmetry.space_group_name_H-M   'P 1'
#
loop_
_entity.id
_entity.type
_entity.pdbx_description
1 polymer ?
#
loop_
_entity_poly.entity_id
_entity_poly.type
_entity_poly.pdbx_seq_one_letter_code
_entity_poly.pdbx_strand_id
1 'polypeptide(L)'
;MAEFISLYSGSSGNSSVVRCGEHYLIVDMGKGVRTTTAALKALGLAVSDCDGILITHEHSDHVKGLSTFLKKNPLPVYGAAATLDFLDANGIVPAACELHELEGREENVGAFGVQAFPTSHDVPCVGYRIHTPDGKTMSIATDLGTLTPPVHEALTGCDLVALESNYDLHMLRSGPYPYYLRARIESTRGHLSNDECAAKLLELIQEGCKKFALCHLSQENNTPSLALQTVFNTLCAAGVVPDRDCIVQAQRRSEVSPALEF
;
A
#
# COMPACT_ATOMS: atom_id res chain seq x y z
N MET A 1 -8.69 -10.52 15.43
CA MET A 1 -7.47 -10.84 14.65
C MET A 1 -7.37 -9.80 13.55
N ALA A 2 -6.18 -9.25 13.37
CA ALA A 2 -5.95 -8.24 12.36
C ALA A 2 -5.79 -8.85 10.95
N GLU A 3 -6.24 -8.14 9.92
CA GLU A 3 -6.20 -8.57 8.53
C GLU A 3 -5.82 -7.41 7.60
N PHE A 4 -4.98 -7.71 6.64
CA PHE A 4 -4.74 -6.84 5.48
C PHE A 4 -5.43 -7.41 4.24
N ILE A 5 -6.20 -6.58 3.54
CA ILE A 5 -6.96 -6.98 2.35
C ILE A 5 -6.76 -5.93 1.27
N SER A 6 -6.04 -6.26 0.21
CA SER A 6 -5.99 -5.39 -0.96
C SER A 6 -7.28 -5.53 -1.77
N LEU A 7 -8.01 -4.43 -1.96
CA LEU A 7 -9.19 -4.39 -2.82
C LEU A 7 -8.77 -4.40 -4.29
N TYR A 8 -7.69 -3.69 -4.61
CA TYR A 8 -6.99 -3.67 -5.89
C TYR A 8 -5.62 -3.01 -5.71
N SER A 9 -4.64 -3.43 -6.50
CA SER A 9 -3.26 -2.97 -6.36
C SER A 9 -2.53 -2.92 -7.71
N GLY A 10 -2.20 -1.71 -8.16
CA GLY A 10 -1.44 -1.46 -9.39
C GLY A 10 -1.76 -0.10 -10.01
N SER A 11 -1.02 0.28 -11.04
CA SER A 11 -1.09 1.57 -11.74
C SER A 11 -2.46 1.98 -12.32
N SER A 12 -3.48 1.12 -12.24
CA SER A 12 -4.86 1.43 -12.63
C SER A 12 -5.77 1.80 -11.47
N GLY A 13 -5.27 1.67 -10.24
CA GLY A 13 -5.94 2.04 -9.01
C GLY A 13 -5.48 1.18 -7.84
N ASN A 14 -5.27 1.84 -6.70
CA ASN A 14 -4.83 1.25 -5.45
C ASN A 14 -5.88 1.51 -4.36
N SER A 15 -6.17 0.51 -3.56
CA SER A 15 -6.93 0.64 -2.33
C SER A 15 -6.78 -0.63 -1.50
N SER A 16 -6.59 -0.47 -0.22
CA SER A 16 -6.46 -1.57 0.73
C SER A 16 -7.28 -1.31 1.98
N VAL A 17 -7.61 -2.37 2.70
CA VAL A 17 -8.28 -2.34 4.00
C VAL A 17 -7.37 -2.98 5.03
N VAL A 18 -7.25 -2.33 6.18
CA VAL A 18 -6.66 -2.90 7.40
C VAL A 18 -7.79 -3.04 8.41
N ARG A 19 -8.13 -4.27 8.78
CA ARG A 19 -9.26 -4.58 9.65
C ARG A 19 -8.80 -5.23 10.95
N CYS A 20 -9.45 -4.87 12.07
CA CYS A 20 -9.34 -5.57 13.32
C CYS A 20 -10.72 -5.59 14.02
N GLY A 21 -11.34 -6.77 14.13
CA GLY A 21 -12.70 -6.91 14.63
C GLY A 21 -13.71 -6.20 13.72
N GLU A 22 -14.50 -5.31 14.31
CA GLU A 22 -15.51 -4.51 13.57
C GLU A 22 -14.92 -3.22 13.00
N HIS A 23 -13.73 -2.79 13.43
CA HIS A 23 -13.06 -1.58 12.97
C HIS A 23 -12.18 -1.81 11.75
N TYR A 24 -12.12 -0.84 10.86
CA TYR A 24 -11.18 -0.88 9.74
C TYR A 24 -10.79 0.51 9.23
N LEU A 25 -9.62 0.55 8.59
CA LEU A 25 -9.11 1.70 7.84
C LEU A 25 -9.11 1.38 6.35
N ILE A 26 -9.30 2.40 5.52
CA ILE A 26 -9.04 2.32 4.08
C ILE A 26 -7.72 3.06 3.81
N VAL A 27 -6.83 2.45 3.03
CA VAL A 27 -5.62 3.09 2.51
C VAL A 27 -5.81 3.27 1.01
N ASP A 28 -5.88 4.53 0.57
CA ASP A 28 -6.15 4.99 -0.78
C ASP A 28 -7.52 4.59 -1.36
N MET A 29 -7.94 5.29 -2.41
CA MET A 29 -9.20 5.03 -3.12
C MET A 29 -9.06 5.31 -4.62
N GLY A 30 -8.18 4.56 -5.27
CA GLY A 30 -7.79 4.79 -6.67
C GLY A 30 -8.79 4.33 -7.73
N LYS A 31 -9.84 3.59 -7.36
CA LYS A 31 -10.89 3.18 -8.30
C LYS A 31 -12.23 3.86 -7.99
N GLY A 32 -13.10 3.85 -9.00
CA GLY A 32 -14.41 4.50 -8.89
C GLY A 32 -15.28 3.89 -7.78
N VAL A 33 -16.12 4.73 -7.18
CA VAL A 33 -16.98 4.43 -6.02
C VAL A 33 -17.77 3.11 -6.13
N ARG A 34 -18.27 2.75 -7.33
CA ARG A 34 -19.02 1.51 -7.53
C ARG A 34 -18.17 0.28 -7.26
N THR A 35 -16.93 0.27 -7.74
CA THR A 35 -15.97 -0.82 -7.54
C THR A 35 -15.61 -0.95 -6.07
N THR A 36 -15.24 0.16 -5.42
CA THR A 36 -14.87 0.17 -4.00
C THR A 36 -16.03 -0.26 -3.10
N THR A 37 -17.24 0.30 -3.32
CA THR A 37 -18.43 -0.08 -2.53
C THR A 37 -18.80 -1.55 -2.72
N ALA A 38 -18.67 -2.08 -3.96
CA ALA A 38 -18.92 -3.50 -4.21
C ALA A 38 -17.91 -4.40 -3.50
N ALA A 39 -16.64 -4.01 -3.47
CA ALA A 39 -15.58 -4.74 -2.76
C ALA A 39 -15.83 -4.74 -1.24
N LEU A 40 -16.09 -3.58 -0.63
CA LEU A 40 -16.43 -3.49 0.80
C LEU A 40 -17.64 -4.35 1.16
N LYS A 41 -18.70 -4.28 0.34
CA LYS A 41 -19.90 -5.10 0.54
C LYS A 41 -19.62 -6.61 0.44
N ALA A 42 -18.79 -7.02 -0.51
CA ALA A 42 -18.39 -8.44 -0.67
C ALA A 42 -17.60 -8.96 0.55
N LEU A 43 -16.88 -8.07 1.23
CA LEU A 43 -16.16 -8.35 2.48
C LEU A 43 -17.04 -8.25 3.74
N GLY A 44 -18.31 -7.87 3.58
CA GLY A 44 -19.23 -7.65 4.71
C GLY A 44 -18.90 -6.40 5.54
N LEU A 45 -18.14 -5.45 5.00
CA LEU A 45 -17.73 -4.22 5.69
C LEU A 45 -18.78 -3.13 5.50
N ALA A 46 -19.32 -2.64 6.61
CA ALA A 46 -20.20 -1.47 6.61
C ALA A 46 -19.34 -0.19 6.66
N VAL A 47 -19.74 0.84 5.90
CA VAL A 47 -18.99 2.12 5.89
C VAL A 47 -19.02 2.81 7.25
N SER A 48 -20.06 2.57 8.07
CA SER A 48 -20.16 3.07 9.44
C SER A 48 -19.05 2.58 10.36
N ASP A 49 -18.41 1.48 10.04
CA ASP A 49 -17.38 0.83 10.85
C ASP A 49 -15.97 1.24 10.38
N CYS A 50 -15.90 2.12 9.36
CA CYS A 50 -14.65 2.68 8.85
C CYS A 50 -14.21 3.84 9.74
N ASP A 51 -13.06 3.70 10.39
CA ASP A 51 -12.50 4.73 11.28
C ASP A 51 -11.86 5.90 10.53
N GLY A 52 -11.47 5.71 9.25
CA GLY A 52 -10.90 6.75 8.42
C GLY A 52 -10.29 6.26 7.11
N ILE A 53 -9.97 7.23 6.27
CA ILE A 53 -9.29 6.99 4.99
C ILE A 53 -7.90 7.61 5.04
N LEU A 54 -6.86 6.81 4.87
CA LEU A 54 -5.47 7.23 4.80
C LEU A 54 -5.11 7.42 3.32
N ILE A 55 -4.56 8.57 2.95
CA ILE A 55 -4.12 8.85 1.58
C ILE A 55 -2.60 8.97 1.53
N THR A 56 -1.99 8.14 0.70
CA THR A 56 -0.53 8.13 0.52
C THR A 56 -0.03 9.34 -0.24
N HIS A 57 -0.68 9.68 -1.36
CA HIS A 57 -0.37 10.84 -2.21
C HIS A 57 -1.51 11.14 -3.20
N GLU A 58 -1.38 12.22 -3.98
CA GLU A 58 -2.45 12.78 -4.81
C GLU A 58 -2.61 12.15 -6.21
N HIS A 59 -1.80 11.19 -6.64
CA HIS A 59 -1.95 10.60 -7.97
C HIS A 59 -3.33 9.97 -8.19
N SER A 60 -3.81 10.05 -9.41
CA SER A 60 -5.19 9.65 -9.76
C SER A 60 -5.50 8.18 -9.47
N ASP A 61 -4.53 7.30 -9.53
CA ASP A 61 -4.66 5.88 -9.19
C ASP A 61 -4.68 5.62 -7.67
N HIS A 62 -4.58 6.69 -6.85
CA HIS A 62 -4.76 6.66 -5.39
C HIS A 62 -6.00 7.42 -4.92
N VAL A 63 -6.47 8.44 -5.67
CA VAL A 63 -7.57 9.31 -5.20
C VAL A 63 -8.78 9.41 -6.12
N LYS A 64 -8.78 8.77 -7.29
CA LYS A 64 -9.83 8.90 -8.33
C LYS A 64 -11.25 8.66 -7.84
N GLY A 65 -11.45 7.75 -6.89
CA GLY A 65 -12.75 7.42 -6.32
C GLY A 65 -13.17 8.28 -5.13
N LEU A 66 -12.20 8.95 -4.50
CA LEU A 66 -12.33 9.56 -3.18
C LEU A 66 -13.47 10.59 -3.11
N SER A 67 -13.48 11.59 -3.99
CA SER A 67 -14.49 12.65 -3.98
C SER A 67 -15.93 12.10 -4.08
N THR A 68 -16.16 11.17 -4.99
CA THR A 68 -17.50 10.60 -5.19
C THR A 68 -17.93 9.70 -4.02
N PHE A 69 -16.98 9.02 -3.39
CA PHE A 69 -17.23 8.20 -2.21
C PHE A 69 -17.58 9.07 -0.99
N LEU A 70 -16.77 10.09 -0.71
CA LEU A 70 -16.95 10.99 0.42
C LEU A 70 -18.22 11.83 0.35
N LYS A 71 -18.69 12.22 -0.84
CA LYS A 71 -19.99 12.89 -1.02
C LYS A 71 -21.18 12.08 -0.53
N LYS A 72 -21.04 10.75 -0.50
CA LYS A 72 -22.09 9.83 -0.03
C LYS A 72 -21.85 9.33 1.38
N ASN A 73 -20.59 9.29 1.78
CA ASN A 73 -20.15 8.72 3.04
C ASN A 73 -19.08 9.65 3.63
N PRO A 74 -19.48 10.73 4.31
CA PRO A 74 -18.53 11.63 4.96
C PRO A 74 -17.72 10.88 6.01
N LEU A 75 -16.41 10.74 5.76
CA LEU A 75 -15.45 10.12 6.66
C LEU A 75 -14.25 11.05 6.83
N PRO A 76 -13.53 10.97 7.94
CA PRO A 76 -12.28 11.70 8.13
C PRO A 76 -11.22 11.17 7.16
N VAL A 77 -10.41 12.09 6.61
CA VAL A 77 -9.33 11.81 5.69
C VAL A 77 -8.01 12.21 6.33
N TYR A 78 -7.06 11.32 6.30
CA TYR A 78 -5.75 11.45 6.91
C TYR A 78 -4.65 11.39 5.85
N GLY A 79 -3.59 12.16 6.03
CA GLY A 79 -2.46 12.15 5.10
C GLY A 79 -1.37 13.15 5.48
N ALA A 80 -0.33 13.25 4.67
CA ALA A 80 0.66 14.31 4.81
C ALA A 80 0.07 15.68 4.43
N ALA A 81 0.52 16.78 5.06
CA ALA A 81 0.05 18.14 4.83
C ALA A 81 -0.05 18.47 3.33
N ALA A 82 1.02 18.27 2.57
CA ALA A 82 1.06 18.61 1.15
C ALA A 82 0.00 17.86 0.33
N THR A 83 -0.28 16.60 0.66
CA THR A 83 -1.34 15.80 0.02
C THR A 83 -2.71 16.34 0.39
N LEU A 84 -2.96 16.64 1.67
CA LEU A 84 -4.24 17.19 2.13
C LEU A 84 -4.53 18.56 1.54
N ASP A 85 -3.52 19.45 1.48
CA ASP A 85 -3.60 20.77 0.84
C ASP A 85 -3.98 20.64 -0.65
N PHE A 86 -3.37 19.69 -1.36
CA PHE A 86 -3.73 19.41 -2.76
C PHE A 86 -5.18 18.95 -2.90
N LEU A 87 -5.62 18.01 -2.04
CA LEU A 87 -6.98 17.46 -2.08
C LEU A 87 -8.03 18.53 -1.80
N ASP A 88 -7.78 19.40 -0.83
CA ASP A 88 -8.68 20.49 -0.46
C ASP A 88 -8.72 21.57 -1.56
N ALA A 89 -7.57 22.05 -2.00
CA ALA A 89 -7.46 23.08 -3.04
C ALA A 89 -8.12 22.67 -4.37
N ASN A 90 -8.16 21.37 -4.68
CA ASN A 90 -8.80 20.83 -5.88
C ASN A 90 -10.25 20.35 -5.65
N GLY A 91 -10.82 20.57 -4.45
CA GLY A 91 -12.19 20.20 -4.12
C GLY A 91 -12.44 18.69 -4.20
N ILE A 92 -11.41 17.88 -3.97
CA ILE A 92 -11.50 16.41 -3.97
C ILE A 92 -12.18 15.94 -2.69
N VAL A 93 -11.86 16.56 -1.55
CA VAL A 93 -12.51 16.28 -0.27
C VAL A 93 -13.64 17.28 -0.06
N PRO A 94 -14.91 16.81 0.16
CA PRO A 94 -16.03 17.69 0.48
C PRO A 94 -15.83 18.39 1.82
N ALA A 95 -16.30 19.64 1.94
CA ALA A 95 -16.22 20.44 3.17
C ALA A 95 -16.92 19.81 4.40
N ALA A 96 -17.72 18.78 4.21
CA ALA A 96 -18.34 18.00 5.29
C ALA A 96 -17.41 16.95 5.90
N CYS A 97 -16.25 16.72 5.30
CA CYS A 97 -15.25 15.75 5.78
C CYS A 97 -14.11 16.49 6.49
N GLU A 98 -13.63 15.91 7.56
CA GLU A 98 -12.47 16.43 8.29
C GLU A 98 -11.17 15.97 7.65
N LEU A 99 -10.19 16.88 7.59
CA LEU A 99 -8.81 16.59 7.14
C LEU A 99 -7.89 16.58 8.36
N HIS A 100 -7.13 15.52 8.52
CA HIS A 100 -6.21 15.34 9.64
C HIS A 100 -4.81 15.04 9.12
N GLU A 101 -3.87 15.90 9.47
CA GLU A 101 -2.47 15.72 9.12
C GLU A 101 -1.81 14.65 9.99
N LEU A 102 -1.02 13.78 9.37
CA LEU A 102 -0.17 12.79 10.03
C LEU A 102 1.30 13.15 9.80
N GLU A 103 1.99 13.49 10.88
CA GLU A 103 3.39 13.93 10.88
C GLU A 103 4.29 12.90 11.56
N GLY A 104 4.81 11.92 10.92
CA GLY A 104 5.93 11.10 11.39
C GLY A 104 5.88 10.54 12.84
N ARG A 105 4.93 10.95 13.65
CA ARG A 105 4.60 10.43 14.99
C ARG A 105 3.33 9.58 14.92
N GLU A 106 3.18 8.67 15.86
CA GLU A 106 1.98 7.87 15.97
C GLU A 106 0.80 8.72 16.48
N GLU A 107 -0.33 8.63 15.77
CA GLU A 107 -1.60 9.26 16.14
C GLU A 107 -2.74 8.25 16.10
N ASN A 108 -3.78 8.48 16.89
CA ASN A 108 -4.95 7.61 16.89
C ASN A 108 -5.88 7.95 15.72
N VAL A 109 -6.19 6.95 14.92
CA VAL A 109 -7.22 6.99 13.87
C VAL A 109 -8.28 5.96 14.23
N GLY A 110 -9.35 6.40 14.87
CA GLY A 110 -10.32 5.50 15.48
C GLY A 110 -9.67 4.56 16.49
N ALA A 111 -9.77 3.26 16.26
CA ALA A 111 -9.19 2.23 17.11
C ALA A 111 -7.71 1.90 16.81
N PHE A 112 -7.12 2.50 15.77
CA PHE A 112 -5.76 2.20 15.31
C PHE A 112 -4.77 3.29 15.72
N GLY A 113 -3.51 2.89 16.03
CA GLY A 113 -2.38 3.81 16.04
C GLY A 113 -1.78 3.89 14.63
N VAL A 114 -1.61 5.08 14.08
CA VAL A 114 -1.10 5.26 12.72
C VAL A 114 0.05 6.25 12.71
N GLN A 115 1.14 5.88 12.06
CA GLN A 115 2.30 6.74 11.83
C GLN A 115 2.57 6.82 10.32
N ALA A 116 2.60 8.04 9.77
CA ALA A 116 3.04 8.28 8.41
C ALA A 116 4.57 8.36 8.35
N PHE A 117 5.17 7.83 7.28
CA PHE A 117 6.60 7.95 7.00
C PHE A 117 6.84 8.28 5.53
N PRO A 118 7.82 9.14 5.19
CA PRO A 118 8.04 9.57 3.82
C PRO A 118 8.58 8.44 2.94
N THR A 119 8.05 8.33 1.72
CA THR A 119 8.60 7.50 0.65
C THR A 119 9.25 8.36 -0.42
N SER A 120 10.13 7.77 -1.23
CA SER A 120 10.85 8.50 -2.29
C SER A 120 10.09 8.39 -3.60
N HIS A 121 9.26 9.39 -3.90
CA HIS A 121 8.44 9.44 -5.11
C HIS A 121 8.56 10.78 -5.83
N ASP A 122 7.93 10.94 -7.01
CA ASP A 122 7.99 12.19 -7.80
C ASP A 122 7.12 13.32 -7.23
N VAL A 123 6.17 13.01 -6.35
CA VAL A 123 5.39 13.94 -5.53
C VAL A 123 5.59 13.63 -4.04
N PRO A 124 5.22 14.53 -3.11
CA PRO A 124 5.19 14.21 -1.68
C PRO A 124 4.33 12.95 -1.45
N CYS A 125 4.94 11.90 -0.92
CA CYS A 125 4.30 10.60 -0.74
C CYS A 125 4.69 10.01 0.62
N VAL A 126 3.77 9.30 1.24
CA VAL A 126 3.97 8.63 2.52
C VAL A 126 3.51 7.17 2.47
N GLY A 127 4.19 6.32 3.23
CA GLY A 127 3.68 5.03 3.66
C GLY A 127 3.10 5.14 5.07
N TYR A 128 2.47 4.07 5.54
CA TYR A 128 1.86 4.02 6.87
C TYR A 128 2.33 2.80 7.66
N ARG A 129 2.73 3.05 8.92
CA ARG A 129 2.88 2.04 9.95
C ARG A 129 1.63 2.08 10.81
N ILE A 130 0.97 0.92 10.98
CA ILE A 130 -0.36 0.82 11.59
C ILE A 130 -0.30 -0.20 12.73
N HIS A 131 -0.64 0.25 13.92
CA HIS A 131 -0.82 -0.57 15.11
C HIS A 131 -2.30 -0.88 15.29
N THR A 132 -2.64 -2.15 15.37
CA THR A 132 -4.02 -2.61 15.49
C THR A 132 -4.45 -2.78 16.94
N PRO A 133 -5.76 -2.74 17.23
CA PRO A 133 -6.28 -2.89 18.61
C PRO A 133 -5.88 -4.19 19.31
N ASP A 134 -5.58 -5.26 18.57
CA ASP A 134 -5.12 -6.54 19.13
C ASP A 134 -3.58 -6.62 19.29
N GLY A 135 -2.89 -5.48 19.19
CA GLY A 135 -1.45 -5.35 19.47
C GLY A 135 -0.54 -5.81 18.33
N LYS A 136 -1.07 -5.93 17.12
CA LYS A 136 -0.31 -6.26 15.93
C LYS A 136 0.16 -5.01 15.20
N THR A 137 1.20 -5.16 14.40
CA THR A 137 1.79 -4.06 13.63
C THR A 137 1.95 -4.45 12.17
N MET A 138 1.51 -3.58 11.28
CA MET A 138 1.81 -3.71 9.87
C MET A 138 2.34 -2.39 9.27
N SER A 139 3.06 -2.50 8.16
CA SER A 139 3.41 -1.33 7.35
C SER A 139 3.03 -1.54 5.90
N ILE A 140 2.61 -0.44 5.25
CA ILE A 140 2.37 -0.38 3.82
C ILE A 140 3.25 0.71 3.21
N ALA A 141 4.03 0.34 2.18
CA ALA A 141 4.90 1.24 1.42
C ALA A 141 4.79 0.92 -0.07
N THR A 142 4.16 1.81 -0.81
CA THR A 142 4.08 1.80 -2.28
C THR A 142 4.57 3.13 -2.80
N ASP A 143 4.82 3.20 -4.10
CA ASP A 143 5.29 4.42 -4.76
C ASP A 143 6.59 4.93 -4.14
N LEU A 144 7.61 4.10 -4.28
CA LEU A 144 8.96 4.41 -3.80
C LEU A 144 10.03 3.87 -4.76
N GLY A 145 10.88 4.77 -5.23
CA GLY A 145 12.00 4.41 -6.12
C GLY A 145 13.24 3.94 -5.36
N THR A 146 13.25 4.02 -4.04
CA THR A 146 14.34 3.51 -3.19
C THR A 146 13.90 3.36 -1.73
N LEU A 147 14.52 2.42 -1.04
CA LEU A 147 14.32 2.17 0.38
C LEU A 147 15.19 3.15 1.19
N THR A 148 14.59 4.24 1.67
CA THR A 148 15.25 5.26 2.49
C THR A 148 15.33 4.82 3.97
N PRO A 149 16.20 5.43 4.82
CA PRO A 149 16.25 5.09 6.24
C PRO A 149 14.89 5.14 6.96
N PRO A 150 14.01 6.16 6.76
CA PRO A 150 12.68 6.16 7.35
C PRO A 150 11.81 4.96 6.91
N VAL A 151 11.92 4.54 5.64
CA VAL A 151 11.23 3.35 5.15
C VAL A 151 11.76 2.09 5.83
N HIS A 152 13.08 1.92 5.93
CA HIS A 152 13.70 0.79 6.63
C HIS A 152 13.20 0.69 8.08
N GLU A 153 13.22 1.81 8.82
CA GLU A 153 12.75 1.88 10.19
C GLU A 153 11.27 1.49 10.32
N ALA A 154 10.42 2.04 9.45
CA ALA A 154 8.99 1.79 9.49
C ALA A 154 8.60 0.35 9.13
N LEU A 155 9.40 -0.36 8.33
CA LEU A 155 9.14 -1.76 7.97
C LEU A 155 9.64 -2.75 9.02
N THR A 156 10.60 -2.35 9.86
CA THR A 156 11.22 -3.24 10.87
C THR A 156 10.25 -3.55 12.03
N GLY A 157 10.25 -4.81 12.49
CA GLY A 157 9.45 -5.25 13.63
C GLY A 157 7.94 -5.33 13.35
N CYS A 158 7.52 -5.44 12.08
CA CYS A 158 6.13 -5.65 11.71
C CYS A 158 5.75 -7.14 11.72
N ASP A 159 4.48 -7.42 12.03
CA ASP A 159 3.88 -8.76 11.84
C ASP A 159 3.54 -9.01 10.35
N LEU A 160 3.21 -7.94 9.60
CA LEU A 160 2.97 -7.96 8.17
C LEU A 160 3.56 -6.72 7.48
N VAL A 161 4.16 -6.90 6.32
CA VAL A 161 4.61 -5.81 5.46
C VAL A 161 3.97 -5.90 4.07
N ALA A 162 3.29 -4.84 3.66
CA ALA A 162 2.81 -4.63 2.30
C ALA A 162 3.80 -3.71 1.58
N LEU A 163 4.58 -4.27 0.65
CA LEU A 163 5.68 -3.56 -0.02
C LEU A 163 5.47 -3.55 -1.53
N GLU A 164 5.87 -2.47 -2.17
CA GLU A 164 5.89 -2.39 -3.62
C GLU A 164 6.79 -3.45 -4.25
N SER A 165 6.29 -4.07 -5.32
CA SER A 165 7.04 -4.93 -6.24
C SER A 165 6.58 -4.59 -7.65
N ASN A 166 7.02 -3.41 -8.13
CA ASN A 166 6.39 -2.79 -9.30
C ASN A 166 6.79 -3.46 -10.60
N TYR A 167 8.08 -3.64 -10.85
CA TYR A 167 8.55 -4.07 -12.15
C TYR A 167 9.64 -5.16 -12.07
N ASP A 168 9.65 -5.99 -13.09
CA ASP A 168 10.79 -6.82 -13.48
C ASP A 168 11.74 -5.98 -14.35
N LEU A 169 13.02 -5.98 -14.03
CA LEU A 169 14.01 -5.15 -14.68
C LEU A 169 14.18 -5.48 -16.17
N HIS A 170 14.11 -6.77 -16.52
CA HIS A 170 14.22 -7.20 -17.93
C HIS A 170 12.98 -6.80 -18.73
N MET A 171 11.77 -6.99 -18.18
CA MET A 171 10.52 -6.55 -18.82
C MET A 171 10.50 -5.04 -19.02
N LEU A 172 10.91 -4.25 -18.02
CA LEU A 172 10.96 -2.79 -18.14
C LEU A 172 11.92 -2.35 -19.24
N ARG A 173 13.14 -2.91 -19.29
CA ARG A 173 14.17 -2.51 -20.25
C ARG A 173 13.89 -2.98 -21.67
N SER A 174 13.27 -4.14 -21.87
CA SER A 174 12.88 -4.69 -23.17
C SER A 174 11.47 -4.33 -23.61
N GLY A 175 10.66 -3.75 -22.72
CA GLY A 175 9.26 -3.42 -22.95
C GLY A 175 9.01 -2.24 -23.88
N PRO A 176 7.73 -1.97 -24.20
CA PRO A 176 7.33 -0.99 -25.21
C PRO A 176 7.45 0.47 -24.74
N TYR A 177 7.75 0.72 -23.46
CA TYR A 177 7.80 2.07 -22.92
C TYR A 177 8.95 2.89 -23.52
N PRO A 178 8.72 4.18 -23.82
CA PRO A 178 9.78 5.05 -24.29
C PRO A 178 10.86 5.25 -23.23
N TYR A 179 12.08 5.55 -23.66
CA TYR A 179 13.25 5.64 -22.78
C TYR A 179 13.03 6.54 -21.56
N TYR A 180 12.43 7.73 -21.74
CA TYR A 180 12.21 8.68 -20.64
C TYR A 180 11.30 8.10 -19.54
N LEU A 181 10.28 7.30 -19.93
CA LEU A 181 9.37 6.66 -18.96
C LEU A 181 10.07 5.52 -18.21
N ARG A 182 10.85 4.69 -18.93
CA ARG A 182 11.66 3.64 -18.30
C ARG A 182 12.66 4.22 -17.31
N ALA A 183 13.37 5.28 -17.71
CA ALA A 183 14.33 5.98 -16.85
C ALA A 183 13.66 6.60 -15.61
N ARG A 184 12.43 7.14 -15.73
CA ARG A 184 11.64 7.62 -14.59
C ARG A 184 11.27 6.48 -13.65
N ILE A 185 10.76 5.37 -14.17
CA ILE A 185 10.34 4.20 -13.36
C ILE A 185 11.54 3.63 -12.60
N GLU A 186 12.70 3.49 -13.24
CA GLU A 186 13.94 2.93 -12.66
C GLU A 186 14.69 3.94 -11.75
N SER A 187 14.22 5.19 -11.65
CA SER A 187 14.90 6.21 -10.85
C SER A 187 14.62 6.05 -9.35
N THR A 188 15.47 6.69 -8.51
CA THR A 188 15.27 6.73 -7.06
C THR A 188 13.97 7.39 -6.60
N ARG A 189 13.24 8.05 -7.51
CA ARG A 189 11.92 8.64 -7.29
C ARG A 189 10.82 7.98 -8.13
N GLY A 190 11.11 6.83 -8.71
CA GLY A 190 10.18 6.03 -9.49
C GLY A 190 9.49 4.96 -8.65
N HIS A 191 9.82 3.71 -8.94
CA HIS A 191 9.21 2.54 -8.32
C HIS A 191 10.25 1.49 -7.94
N LEU A 192 9.89 0.58 -7.03
CA LEU A 192 10.75 -0.49 -6.55
C LEU A 192 10.70 -1.70 -7.49
N SER A 193 11.85 -2.25 -7.85
CA SER A 193 11.94 -3.48 -8.64
C SER A 193 11.59 -4.72 -7.81
N ASN A 194 11.29 -5.83 -8.50
CA ASN A 194 11.09 -7.13 -7.84
C ASN A 194 12.34 -7.58 -7.07
N ASP A 195 13.53 -7.30 -7.59
CA ASP A 195 14.80 -7.70 -6.97
C ASP A 195 15.06 -6.92 -5.67
N GLU A 196 14.84 -5.60 -5.67
CA GLU A 196 14.98 -4.76 -4.46
C GLU A 196 13.93 -5.13 -3.41
N CYS A 197 12.69 -5.37 -3.82
CA CYS A 197 11.64 -5.89 -2.95
C CYS A 197 12.08 -7.22 -2.33
N ALA A 198 12.53 -8.19 -3.14
CA ALA A 198 12.96 -9.50 -2.66
C ALA A 198 14.10 -9.43 -1.65
N ALA A 199 15.10 -8.57 -1.92
CA ALA A 199 16.21 -8.34 -1.00
C ALA A 199 15.71 -7.79 0.34
N LYS A 200 14.79 -6.81 0.32
CA LYS A 200 14.22 -6.23 1.54
C LYS A 200 13.38 -7.24 2.32
N LEU A 201 12.58 -8.06 1.64
CA LEU A 201 11.81 -9.10 2.31
C LEU A 201 12.74 -10.09 3.04
N LEU A 202 13.86 -10.48 2.43
CA LEU A 202 14.84 -11.36 3.08
C LEU A 202 15.39 -10.75 4.38
N GLU A 203 15.75 -9.45 4.37
CA GLU A 203 16.19 -8.75 5.58
C GLU A 203 15.12 -8.79 6.67
N LEU A 204 13.87 -8.43 6.32
CA LEU A 204 12.74 -8.41 7.26
C LEU A 204 12.40 -9.79 7.82
N ILE A 205 12.57 -10.86 7.04
CA ILE A 205 12.41 -12.24 7.53
C ILE A 205 13.47 -12.56 8.58
N GLN A 206 14.72 -12.15 8.38
CA GLN A 206 15.79 -12.33 9.36
C GLN A 206 15.52 -11.54 10.65
N GLU A 207 14.79 -10.43 10.57
CA GLU A 207 14.34 -9.62 11.69
C GLU A 207 13.05 -10.14 12.34
N GLY A 208 12.42 -11.21 11.79
CA GLY A 208 11.28 -11.91 12.38
C GLY A 208 9.92 -11.67 11.71
N CYS A 209 9.81 -10.80 10.72
CA CYS A 209 8.58 -10.63 9.94
C CYS A 209 8.30 -11.88 9.09
N LYS A 210 7.05 -12.32 9.05
CA LYS A 210 6.70 -13.59 8.36
C LYS A 210 5.60 -13.46 7.32
N LYS A 211 5.00 -12.29 7.15
CA LYS A 211 3.85 -12.10 6.25
C LYS A 211 4.06 -10.90 5.36
N PHE A 212 3.94 -11.12 4.05
CA PHE A 212 4.26 -10.12 3.04
C PHE A 212 3.21 -10.06 1.95
N ALA A 213 2.79 -8.84 1.61
CA ALA A 213 1.96 -8.54 0.47
C ALA A 213 2.80 -7.79 -0.58
N LEU A 214 2.97 -8.36 -1.77
CA LEU A 214 3.59 -7.67 -2.90
C LEU A 214 2.54 -6.79 -3.58
N CYS A 215 2.73 -5.48 -3.51
CA CYS A 215 1.77 -4.48 -3.95
C CYS A 215 2.23 -3.71 -5.19
N HIS A 216 1.30 -2.97 -5.80
CA HIS A 216 1.54 -2.00 -6.86
C HIS A 216 2.28 -2.56 -8.09
N LEU A 217 1.90 -3.79 -8.53
CA LEU A 217 2.51 -4.43 -9.67
C LEU A 217 2.15 -3.72 -10.99
N SER A 218 3.17 -3.37 -11.78
CA SER A 218 3.00 -2.80 -13.12
C SER A 218 2.21 -3.73 -14.03
N GLN A 219 1.35 -3.16 -14.86
CA GLN A 219 0.60 -3.92 -15.85
C GLN A 219 1.46 -4.41 -17.00
N GLU A 220 2.39 -3.57 -17.45
CA GLU A 220 3.18 -3.81 -18.65
C GLU A 220 4.54 -4.45 -18.34
N ASN A 221 5.07 -4.19 -17.14
CA ASN A 221 6.44 -4.55 -16.80
C ASN A 221 6.53 -5.57 -15.66
N ASN A 222 5.41 -6.25 -15.34
CA ASN A 222 5.38 -7.28 -14.30
C ASN A 222 4.21 -8.24 -14.47
N THR A 223 4.32 -9.39 -13.82
CA THR A 223 3.20 -10.30 -13.57
C THR A 223 3.24 -10.81 -12.12
N PRO A 224 2.09 -11.18 -11.52
CA PRO A 224 2.09 -11.74 -10.16
C PRO A 224 3.00 -12.97 -10.02
N SER A 225 3.01 -13.83 -11.02
CA SER A 225 3.88 -15.04 -11.02
C SER A 225 5.36 -14.69 -11.08
N LEU A 226 5.75 -13.69 -11.88
CA LEU A 226 7.15 -13.28 -12.00
C LEU A 226 7.63 -12.59 -10.72
N ALA A 227 6.82 -11.69 -10.12
CA ALA A 227 7.14 -11.07 -8.84
C ALA A 227 7.35 -12.13 -7.74
N LEU A 228 6.42 -13.08 -7.60
CA LEU A 228 6.55 -14.19 -6.65
C LEU A 228 7.77 -15.04 -6.93
N GLN A 229 8.05 -15.37 -8.19
CA GLN A 229 9.21 -16.19 -8.56
C GLN A 229 10.53 -15.52 -8.21
N THR A 230 10.66 -14.20 -8.47
CA THR A 230 11.86 -13.42 -8.09
C THR A 230 12.07 -13.46 -6.59
N VAL A 231 11.02 -13.19 -5.81
CA VAL A 231 11.06 -13.24 -4.34
C VAL A 231 11.42 -14.65 -3.87
N PHE A 232 10.76 -15.70 -4.36
CA PHE A 232 11.01 -17.08 -3.93
C PHE A 232 12.42 -17.56 -4.28
N ASN A 233 12.94 -17.18 -5.44
CA ASN A 233 14.33 -17.51 -5.82
C ASN A 233 15.33 -16.89 -4.83
N THR A 234 15.14 -15.62 -4.48
CA THR A 234 15.99 -14.91 -3.51
C THR A 234 15.91 -15.56 -2.13
N LEU A 235 14.70 -15.84 -1.64
CA LEU A 235 14.48 -16.47 -0.34
C LEU A 235 15.06 -17.88 -0.28
N CYS A 236 14.78 -18.72 -1.29
CA CYS A 236 15.30 -20.10 -1.34
C CYS A 236 16.83 -20.14 -1.43
N ALA A 237 17.46 -19.22 -2.17
CA ALA A 237 18.92 -19.13 -2.24
C ALA A 237 19.54 -18.81 -0.85
N ALA A 238 18.80 -18.13 0.03
CA ALA A 238 19.20 -17.86 1.41
C ALA A 238 18.73 -18.93 2.42
N GLY A 239 18.14 -20.04 1.95
CA GLY A 239 17.67 -21.15 2.79
C GLY A 239 16.31 -20.94 3.45
N VAL A 240 15.59 -19.86 3.10
CA VAL A 240 14.21 -19.60 3.55
C VAL A 240 13.24 -20.34 2.63
N VAL A 241 12.29 -21.06 3.19
CA VAL A 241 11.30 -21.85 2.44
C VAL A 241 9.94 -21.13 2.51
N PRO A 242 9.46 -20.51 1.39
CA PRO A 242 8.11 -19.96 1.32
C PRO A 242 7.04 -20.97 1.73
N ASP A 243 5.92 -20.48 2.27
CA ASP A 243 4.80 -21.23 2.85
C ASP A 243 5.12 -22.07 4.11
N ARG A 244 6.39 -22.20 4.48
CA ARG A 244 6.84 -22.79 5.75
C ARG A 244 7.38 -21.74 6.71
N ASP A 245 8.32 -20.94 6.25
CA ASP A 245 9.04 -19.96 7.09
C ASP A 245 8.41 -18.57 7.01
N CYS A 246 7.78 -18.26 5.88
CA CYS A 246 7.04 -17.01 5.65
C CYS A 246 5.91 -17.21 4.62
N ILE A 247 4.95 -16.29 4.61
CA ILE A 247 3.87 -16.20 3.62
C ILE A 247 4.12 -14.98 2.77
N VAL A 248 4.16 -15.15 1.45
CA VAL A 248 4.28 -14.06 0.48
C VAL A 248 3.12 -14.14 -0.52
N GLN A 249 2.37 -13.08 -0.67
CA GLN A 249 1.21 -13.03 -1.56
C GLN A 249 1.31 -11.82 -2.51
N ALA A 250 1.27 -12.07 -3.81
CA ALA A 250 1.13 -10.99 -4.80
C ALA A 250 -0.33 -10.53 -4.84
N GLN A 251 -0.54 -9.21 -4.68
CA GLN A 251 -1.86 -8.62 -4.63
C GLN A 251 -2.46 -8.50 -6.03
N ARG A 252 -3.78 -8.74 -6.13
CA ARG A 252 -4.51 -8.71 -7.40
C ARG A 252 -4.73 -7.28 -7.87
N ARG A 253 -4.56 -7.06 -9.16
CA ARG A 253 -4.69 -5.73 -9.76
C ARG A 253 -6.11 -5.17 -9.77
N SER A 254 -7.09 -6.01 -10.03
CA SER A 254 -8.47 -5.56 -10.33
C SER A 254 -9.55 -6.28 -9.54
N GLU A 255 -9.16 -7.16 -8.64
CA GLU A 255 -10.04 -7.99 -7.81
C GLU A 255 -9.57 -7.93 -6.37
N VAL A 256 -10.49 -8.21 -5.44
CA VAL A 256 -10.15 -8.34 -4.02
C VAL A 256 -9.19 -9.52 -3.85
N SER A 257 -8.08 -9.27 -3.21
CA SER A 257 -7.11 -10.32 -2.86
C SER A 257 -7.61 -11.11 -1.65
N PRO A 258 -7.17 -12.37 -1.47
CA PRO A 258 -7.41 -13.06 -0.21
C PRO A 258 -6.83 -12.29 0.97
N ALA A 259 -7.53 -12.30 2.10
CA ALA A 259 -7.05 -11.65 3.32
C ALA A 259 -5.74 -12.28 3.80
N LEU A 260 -4.83 -11.45 4.29
CA LEU A 260 -3.65 -11.86 5.05
C LEU A 260 -3.90 -11.54 6.51
N GLU A 261 -4.16 -12.56 7.30
CA GLU A 261 -4.25 -12.44 8.76
C GLU A 261 -2.84 -12.26 9.37
N PHE A 262 -2.70 -11.43 10.39
CA PHE A 262 -1.41 -11.19 11.05
C PHE A 262 -1.52 -10.92 12.54
#